data_c4b4dc12c7afa1206deba69ae5e47d43
#
_entry.id   c4b4dc12c7afa1206deba69ae5e47d43
#
_cell.length_a   1.000
_cell.length_b   1.000
_cell.length_c   1.000
_cell.angle_alpha   90.00
_cell.angle_beta   90.00
_cell.angle_gamma   90.00
#
_symmetry.space_group_name_H-M   'P 1'
#
loop_
_entity.id
_entity.type
_entity.pdbx_description
1 polymer ?
#
loop_
_entity_poly.entity_id
_entity_poly.type
_entity_poly.pdbx_seq_one_letter_code
_entity_poly.pdbx_strand_id
1 'polypeptide(L)'
;MTQVSPTLSWVVCANGHPDFPLQNLPLGIFSVAGEAPRSGVAIGERIFDLQAALQAGLFDGKAAEAVEAMQGGQLNAFFDLGREARVALRERLLELLREDSPQRDAIQAQGARLLPLAADCQMHLPAKINDYTDFYVGIEHAQNVGKLFRPDNPLLPNYKYVPIGYHGRASTVRPSGTDVRRPQGQTLPPGQAEPIFGPCARLDYELELGIWIGKGNALGEPIAIGDAAEHIGGFCLLNDWSARDIQAWEYQPLGPFLSKSFLTSVSPWVVTAEALEPFRRPQPARPEGDPQPLPYLLDKRDQAGGAFDIELEVLLLTESMREQGLAPHRLTLSNTRHMYWTVAQMVAHHSVNGCQLQAGDLFGSGTLSGPENGQFGSLLEITEGGKKPIELASGEIRKFLEDGDEIILRARCGREGAASIGFGECRGKVLPAH
;
A
#
# COMPACT_ATOMS: atom_id res chain seq x y z
N MET A 1 24.82 13.64 21.77
CA MET A 1 23.50 12.98 21.77
C MET A 1 23.75 11.48 21.95
N THR A 2 23.34 10.92 23.07
CA THR A 2 23.44 9.47 23.32
C THR A 2 22.52 8.76 22.30
N GLN A 3 23.10 7.95 21.40
CA GLN A 3 22.34 7.03 20.56
C GLN A 3 21.55 6.12 21.50
N VAL A 4 20.24 6.29 21.55
CA VAL A 4 19.36 5.31 22.20
C VAL A 4 19.31 4.12 21.25
N SER A 5 19.99 3.03 21.61
CA SER A 5 19.91 1.78 20.85
C SER A 5 18.44 1.33 20.78
N PRO A 6 17.96 0.85 19.64
CA PRO A 6 16.59 0.37 19.52
C PRO A 6 16.36 -0.80 20.50
N THR A 7 15.20 -0.83 21.12
CA THR A 7 14.78 -1.95 21.99
C THR A 7 14.85 -3.26 21.21
N LEU A 8 15.57 -4.25 21.73
CA LEU A 8 15.73 -5.56 21.13
C LEU A 8 14.56 -6.49 21.48
N SER A 9 14.35 -7.47 20.63
CA SER A 9 13.41 -8.57 20.85
C SER A 9 14.14 -9.86 21.23
N TRP A 10 13.52 -10.66 22.08
CA TRP A 10 13.96 -12.04 22.31
C TRP A 10 13.70 -12.95 21.08
N VAL A 11 12.86 -12.53 20.13
CA VAL A 11 12.73 -13.16 18.80
C VAL A 11 13.92 -12.73 17.97
N VAL A 12 15.00 -13.50 18.03
CA VAL A 12 16.34 -13.09 17.51
C VAL A 12 16.32 -12.66 16.05
N CYS A 13 15.54 -13.32 15.18
CA CYS A 13 15.44 -12.97 13.77
C CYS A 13 14.79 -11.60 13.51
N ALA A 14 14.16 -10.98 14.52
CA ALA A 14 13.60 -9.63 14.40
C ALA A 14 14.66 -8.54 14.58
N ASN A 15 15.76 -8.84 15.25
CA ASN A 15 16.79 -7.85 15.53
C ASN A 15 17.61 -7.55 14.28
N GLY A 16 17.45 -6.33 13.77
CA GLY A 16 18.05 -5.92 12.50
C GLY A 16 17.31 -6.43 11.26
N HIS A 17 16.14 -7.05 11.40
CA HIS A 17 15.30 -7.40 10.25
C HIS A 17 14.89 -6.15 9.47
N PRO A 18 15.05 -6.13 8.14
CA PRO A 18 14.84 -4.92 7.35
C PRO A 18 13.39 -4.44 7.35
N ASP A 19 12.41 -5.36 7.43
CA ASP A 19 10.98 -5.04 7.35
C ASP A 19 10.26 -5.18 8.70
N PHE A 20 10.54 -6.25 9.46
CA PHE A 20 9.73 -6.63 10.62
C PHE A 20 10.51 -6.70 11.95
N PRO A 21 11.26 -5.64 12.34
CA PRO A 21 11.79 -5.56 13.69
C PRO A 21 10.66 -5.34 14.71
N LEU A 22 10.99 -5.45 15.99
CA LEU A 22 10.06 -5.18 17.10
C LEU A 22 9.34 -3.82 16.98
N GLN A 23 9.96 -2.84 16.38
CA GLN A 23 9.41 -1.49 16.22
C GLN A 23 8.29 -1.40 15.19
N ASN A 24 8.16 -2.38 14.27
CA ASN A 24 7.12 -2.42 13.25
C ASN A 24 5.84 -3.08 13.77
N LEU A 25 5.83 -4.40 13.89
CA LEU A 25 4.69 -5.22 14.31
C LEU A 25 3.44 -5.02 13.43
N PRO A 26 3.55 -5.17 12.11
CA PRO A 26 2.38 -5.00 11.23
C PRO A 26 1.41 -6.15 11.40
N LEU A 27 0.12 -5.84 11.29
CA LEU A 27 -0.99 -6.78 11.40
C LEU A 27 -1.26 -7.47 10.05
N GLY A 28 -1.66 -8.73 10.09
CA GLY A 28 -2.07 -9.47 8.90
C GLY A 28 -2.99 -10.63 9.24
N ILE A 29 -3.59 -11.20 8.19
CA ILE A 29 -4.38 -12.42 8.29
C ILE A 29 -3.60 -13.53 7.60
N PHE A 30 -3.38 -14.62 8.32
CA PHE A 30 -2.63 -15.78 7.82
C PHE A 30 -3.32 -17.10 8.14
N SER A 31 -2.96 -18.15 7.43
CA SER A 31 -3.31 -19.52 7.77
C SER A 31 -2.09 -20.44 7.62
N VAL A 32 -2.00 -21.44 8.50
CA VAL A 32 -1.14 -22.60 8.31
C VAL A 32 -1.91 -23.62 7.47
N ALA A 33 -1.20 -24.47 6.72
CA ALA A 33 -1.84 -25.44 5.83
C ALA A 33 -2.92 -26.27 6.53
N GLY A 34 -4.14 -26.24 5.99
CA GLY A 34 -5.31 -26.96 6.51
C GLY A 34 -6.05 -26.26 7.67
N GLU A 35 -5.61 -25.09 8.11
CA GLU A 35 -6.25 -24.32 9.18
C GLU A 35 -7.01 -23.10 8.65
N ALA A 36 -7.98 -22.62 9.44
CA ALA A 36 -8.72 -21.41 9.11
C ALA A 36 -7.84 -20.15 9.22
N PRO A 37 -8.10 -19.11 8.39
CA PRO A 37 -7.44 -17.83 8.50
C PRO A 37 -7.65 -17.17 9.88
N ARG A 38 -6.60 -16.55 10.42
CA ARG A 38 -6.60 -15.86 11.71
C ARG A 38 -5.60 -14.72 11.74
N SER A 39 -5.74 -13.83 12.71
CA SER A 39 -4.91 -12.65 12.84
C SER A 39 -3.54 -12.96 13.45
N GLY A 40 -2.53 -12.27 12.95
CA GLY A 40 -1.16 -12.34 13.44
C GLY A 40 -0.39 -11.05 13.21
N VAL A 41 0.80 -10.98 13.80
CA VAL A 41 1.72 -9.87 13.69
C VAL A 41 3.06 -10.38 13.17
N ALA A 42 3.62 -9.72 12.14
CA ALA A 42 4.96 -10.07 11.69
C ALA A 42 6.03 -9.64 12.70
N ILE A 43 6.97 -10.53 12.98
CA ILE A 43 8.13 -10.31 13.84
C ILE A 43 9.34 -11.10 13.31
N GLY A 44 10.27 -10.44 12.63
CA GLY A 44 11.33 -11.07 11.89
C GLY A 44 10.77 -12.00 10.80
N GLU A 45 11.25 -13.24 10.78
CA GLU A 45 10.80 -14.30 9.85
C GLU A 45 9.59 -15.08 10.37
N ARG A 46 8.92 -14.60 11.43
CA ARG A 46 7.83 -15.30 12.10
C ARG A 46 6.56 -14.45 12.16
N ILE A 47 5.47 -15.14 12.43
CA ILE A 47 4.17 -14.53 12.73
C ILE A 47 3.83 -14.82 14.19
N PHE A 48 3.60 -13.79 15.00
CA PHE A 48 3.04 -13.97 16.34
C PHE A 48 1.53 -14.12 16.21
N ASP A 49 1.04 -15.32 16.51
CA ASP A 49 -0.37 -15.71 16.38
C ASP A 49 -1.19 -15.07 17.51
N LEU A 50 -1.99 -14.07 17.17
CA LEU A 50 -2.78 -13.31 18.14
C LEU A 50 -3.90 -14.16 18.77
N GLN A 51 -4.54 -15.03 17.98
CA GLN A 51 -5.63 -15.87 18.49
C GLN A 51 -5.11 -16.96 19.44
N ALA A 52 -4.00 -17.60 19.08
CA ALA A 52 -3.35 -18.57 19.96
C ALA A 52 -2.81 -17.90 21.24
N ALA A 53 -2.31 -16.67 21.15
CA ALA A 53 -1.82 -15.89 22.28
C ALA A 53 -2.96 -15.46 23.22
N LEU A 54 -4.12 -15.07 22.67
CA LEU A 54 -5.33 -14.79 23.44
C LEU A 54 -5.78 -16.04 24.23
N GLN A 55 -5.83 -17.19 23.57
CA GLN A 55 -6.17 -18.48 24.21
C GLN A 55 -5.16 -18.89 25.30
N ALA A 56 -3.90 -18.46 25.16
CA ALA A 56 -2.86 -18.66 26.17
C ALA A 56 -2.93 -17.64 27.32
N GLY A 57 -3.90 -16.74 27.36
CA GLY A 57 -4.07 -15.72 28.40
C GLY A 57 -3.01 -14.62 28.42
N LEU A 58 -2.42 -14.31 27.25
CA LEU A 58 -1.37 -13.30 27.12
C LEU A 58 -1.90 -11.87 26.94
N PHE A 59 -3.21 -11.71 26.73
CA PHE A 59 -3.87 -10.42 26.58
C PHE A 59 -4.92 -10.21 27.66
N ASP A 60 -5.10 -8.97 28.08
CA ASP A 60 -6.14 -8.51 29.00
C ASP A 60 -6.68 -7.12 28.58
N GLY A 61 -7.75 -6.67 29.21
CA GLY A 61 -8.34 -5.34 29.00
C GLY A 61 -8.57 -5.01 27.52
N LYS A 62 -8.22 -3.79 27.10
CA LYS A 62 -8.40 -3.32 25.72
C LYS A 62 -7.57 -4.09 24.69
N ALA A 63 -6.43 -4.63 25.08
CA ALA A 63 -5.64 -5.45 24.17
C ALA A 63 -6.32 -6.80 23.89
N ALA A 64 -6.99 -7.41 24.87
CA ALA A 64 -7.81 -8.60 24.65
C ALA A 64 -9.02 -8.29 23.75
N GLU A 65 -9.76 -7.20 24.03
CA GLU A 65 -10.88 -6.72 23.21
C GLU A 65 -10.44 -6.53 21.75
N ALA A 66 -9.27 -5.92 21.53
CA ALA A 66 -8.72 -5.72 20.18
C ALA A 66 -8.47 -7.06 19.46
N VAL A 67 -7.91 -8.08 20.13
CA VAL A 67 -7.68 -9.40 19.53
C VAL A 67 -8.98 -10.16 19.32
N GLU A 68 -9.94 -10.07 20.25
CA GLU A 68 -11.27 -10.68 20.12
C GLU A 68 -12.03 -10.14 18.89
N ALA A 69 -11.90 -8.84 18.61
CA ALA A 69 -12.49 -8.23 17.42
C ALA A 69 -11.94 -8.79 16.08
N MET A 70 -10.79 -9.49 16.11
CA MET A 70 -10.18 -10.12 14.92
C MET A 70 -10.50 -11.61 14.77
N GLN A 71 -11.33 -12.21 15.63
CA GLN A 71 -11.60 -13.65 15.63
C GLN A 71 -12.20 -14.20 14.33
N GLY A 72 -12.84 -13.36 13.53
CA GLY A 72 -13.40 -13.75 12.23
C GLY A 72 -12.36 -13.87 11.08
N GLY A 73 -11.05 -13.77 11.36
CA GLY A 73 -10.02 -13.77 10.31
C GLY A 73 -10.07 -12.54 9.41
N GLN A 74 -10.47 -11.39 9.95
CA GLN A 74 -10.56 -10.09 9.30
C GLN A 74 -10.30 -8.97 10.30
N LEU A 75 -9.71 -7.86 9.86
CA LEU A 75 -9.40 -6.72 10.72
C LEU A 75 -10.52 -5.67 10.82
N ASN A 76 -11.64 -5.81 10.10
CA ASN A 76 -12.68 -4.79 10.03
C ASN A 76 -13.21 -4.36 11.41
N ALA A 77 -13.63 -5.30 12.25
CA ALA A 77 -14.14 -4.96 13.57
C ALA A 77 -13.07 -4.36 14.49
N PHE A 78 -11.81 -4.81 14.36
CA PHE A 78 -10.68 -4.18 15.05
C PHE A 78 -10.43 -2.74 14.59
N PHE A 79 -10.49 -2.49 13.29
CA PHE A 79 -10.36 -1.14 12.74
C PHE A 79 -11.42 -0.19 13.31
N ASP A 80 -12.66 -0.66 13.45
CA ASP A 80 -13.79 0.12 13.97
C ASP A 80 -13.64 0.49 15.46
N LEU A 81 -12.86 -0.28 16.24
CA LEU A 81 -12.51 0.08 17.63
C LEU A 81 -11.65 1.35 17.73
N GLY A 82 -11.01 1.77 16.63
CA GLY A 82 -10.27 3.01 16.54
C GLY A 82 -8.87 2.97 17.18
N ARG A 83 -8.29 4.15 17.35
CA ARG A 83 -6.89 4.32 17.75
C ARG A 83 -6.57 3.76 19.14
N GLU A 84 -7.46 3.89 20.09
CA GLU A 84 -7.23 3.47 21.47
C GLU A 84 -6.94 1.96 21.58
N ALA A 85 -7.72 1.14 20.84
CA ALA A 85 -7.52 -0.31 20.77
C ALA A 85 -6.21 -0.66 20.06
N ARG A 86 -5.86 0.06 18.97
CA ARG A 86 -4.58 -0.16 18.27
C ARG A 86 -3.38 0.14 19.13
N VAL A 87 -3.41 1.24 19.89
CA VAL A 87 -2.33 1.60 20.84
C VAL A 87 -2.20 0.55 21.94
N ALA A 88 -3.31 0.16 22.59
CA ALA A 88 -3.30 -0.84 23.67
C ALA A 88 -2.74 -2.20 23.20
N LEU A 89 -3.16 -2.65 21.99
CA LEU A 89 -2.62 -3.87 21.41
C LEU A 89 -1.12 -3.76 21.15
N ARG A 90 -0.68 -2.64 20.54
CA ARG A 90 0.74 -2.42 20.23
C ARG A 90 1.60 -2.38 21.48
N GLU A 91 1.18 -1.67 22.51
CA GLU A 91 1.91 -1.60 23.80
C GLU A 91 2.06 -2.99 24.41
N ARG A 92 0.97 -3.77 24.43
CA ARG A 92 1.02 -5.12 24.95
C ARG A 92 1.92 -6.04 24.13
N LEU A 93 1.92 -5.94 22.81
CA LEU A 93 2.82 -6.71 21.95
C LEU A 93 4.29 -6.34 22.18
N LEU A 94 4.60 -5.06 22.37
CA LEU A 94 5.95 -4.62 22.74
C LEU A 94 6.40 -5.22 24.08
N GLU A 95 5.53 -5.26 25.10
CA GLU A 95 5.82 -5.90 26.38
C GLU A 95 6.08 -7.41 26.24
N LEU A 96 5.28 -8.11 25.44
CA LEU A 96 5.39 -9.56 25.26
C LEU A 96 6.65 -9.96 24.48
N LEU A 97 7.07 -9.12 23.50
CA LEU A 97 8.11 -9.47 22.52
C LEU A 97 9.46 -8.81 22.77
N ARG A 98 9.59 -7.86 23.70
CA ARG A 98 10.87 -7.26 24.07
C ARG A 98 11.81 -8.26 24.75
N GLU A 99 13.11 -8.03 24.70
CA GLU A 99 14.17 -8.93 25.15
C GLU A 99 14.02 -9.35 26.62
N ASP A 100 13.59 -8.43 27.49
CA ASP A 100 13.41 -8.60 28.94
C ASP A 100 11.98 -8.98 29.35
N SER A 101 11.16 -9.47 28.40
CA SER A 101 9.78 -9.89 28.68
C SER A 101 9.70 -11.02 29.72
N PRO A 102 8.94 -10.85 30.80
CA PRO A 102 8.75 -11.89 31.80
C PRO A 102 7.94 -13.09 31.26
N GLN A 103 7.21 -12.93 30.14
CA GLN A 103 6.47 -14.02 29.48
C GLN A 103 7.29 -14.78 28.44
N ARG A 104 8.54 -14.37 28.16
CA ARG A 104 9.42 -14.94 27.14
C ARG A 104 9.43 -16.46 27.16
N ASP A 105 9.79 -17.07 28.29
CA ASP A 105 9.96 -18.53 28.42
C ASP A 105 8.65 -19.28 28.20
N ALA A 106 7.53 -18.72 28.68
CA ALA A 106 6.19 -19.28 28.47
C ALA A 106 5.77 -19.24 27.01
N ILE A 107 6.10 -18.16 26.30
CA ILE A 107 5.81 -18.02 24.85
C ILE A 107 6.72 -18.96 24.06
N GLN A 108 8.01 -19.00 24.34
CA GLN A 108 8.97 -19.89 23.66
C GLN A 108 8.59 -21.37 23.80
N ALA A 109 8.09 -21.79 24.97
CA ALA A 109 7.63 -23.15 25.22
C ALA A 109 6.45 -23.56 24.31
N GLN A 110 5.66 -22.63 23.81
CA GLN A 110 4.57 -22.89 22.85
C GLN A 110 5.08 -23.11 21.39
N GLY A 111 6.31 -22.74 21.09
CA GLY A 111 6.96 -22.98 19.80
C GLY A 111 6.17 -22.45 18.60
N ALA A 112 6.03 -23.30 17.58
CA ALA A 112 5.34 -22.93 16.33
C ALA A 112 3.85 -22.63 16.50
N ARG A 113 3.23 -23.02 17.63
CA ARG A 113 1.82 -22.66 17.89
C ARG A 113 1.63 -21.14 18.02
N LEU A 114 2.57 -20.45 18.70
CA LEU A 114 2.53 -18.99 18.86
C LEU A 114 3.39 -18.24 17.86
N LEU A 115 4.39 -18.90 17.27
CA LEU A 115 5.38 -18.28 16.38
C LEU A 115 5.70 -19.16 15.18
N PRO A 116 4.71 -19.49 14.32
CA PRO A 116 5.01 -20.18 13.07
C PRO A 116 5.99 -19.38 12.20
N LEU A 117 6.74 -20.06 11.32
CA LEU A 117 7.54 -19.40 10.30
C LEU A 117 6.60 -18.76 9.27
N ALA A 118 6.86 -17.53 8.90
CA ALA A 118 6.05 -16.83 7.88
C ALA A 118 6.08 -17.54 6.53
N ALA A 119 7.20 -18.19 6.19
CA ALA A 119 7.36 -18.97 4.97
C ALA A 119 6.44 -20.21 4.88
N ASP A 120 5.98 -20.73 6.03
CA ASP A 120 5.08 -21.89 6.11
C ASP A 120 3.60 -21.48 6.14
N CYS A 121 3.33 -20.17 6.06
CA CYS A 121 2.00 -19.61 6.15
C CYS A 121 1.53 -19.03 4.82
N GLN A 122 0.23 -19.15 4.58
CA GLN A 122 -0.45 -18.43 3.51
C GLN A 122 -1.02 -17.12 4.04
N MET A 123 -0.68 -16.01 3.38
CA MET A 123 -1.26 -14.71 3.70
C MET A 123 -2.56 -14.47 2.94
N HIS A 124 -3.48 -13.73 3.57
CA HIS A 124 -4.79 -13.37 3.04
C HIS A 124 -4.98 -11.86 3.01
N LEU A 125 -6.07 -11.38 2.38
CA LEU A 125 -6.48 -9.98 2.53
C LEU A 125 -6.70 -9.67 4.02
N PRO A 126 -6.14 -8.57 4.53
CA PRO A 126 -6.23 -8.26 5.97
C PRO A 126 -7.64 -7.88 6.42
N ALA A 127 -8.46 -7.35 5.52
CA ALA A 127 -9.84 -6.94 5.78
C ALA A 127 -10.75 -7.26 4.59
N LYS A 128 -12.04 -7.39 4.85
CA LYS A 128 -13.06 -7.33 3.80
C LYS A 128 -13.13 -5.89 3.29
N ILE A 129 -12.92 -5.71 2.00
CA ILE A 129 -13.02 -4.41 1.35
C ILE A 129 -14.47 -4.20 0.96
N ASN A 130 -15.11 -3.17 1.54
CA ASN A 130 -16.48 -2.81 1.17
C ASN A 130 -16.46 -1.95 -0.09
N ASP A 131 -15.68 -0.85 -0.05
CA ASP A 131 -15.47 0.05 -1.18
C ASP A 131 -13.98 0.33 -1.38
N TYR A 132 -13.61 0.60 -2.64
CA TYR A 132 -12.27 0.99 -3.03
C TYR A 132 -12.33 2.30 -3.80
N THR A 133 -11.57 3.29 -3.32
CA THR A 133 -11.41 4.57 -4.01
C THR A 133 -9.94 4.77 -4.33
N ASP A 134 -9.64 4.99 -5.61
CA ASP A 134 -8.29 5.31 -6.04
C ASP A 134 -8.17 6.81 -6.27
N PHE A 135 -7.19 7.42 -5.58
CA PHE A 135 -6.88 8.84 -5.70
C PHE A 135 -5.79 9.10 -6.75
N TYR A 136 -5.42 10.35 -6.89
CA TYR A 136 -4.44 10.82 -7.86
C TYR A 136 -3.55 11.90 -7.24
N VAL A 137 -2.93 11.59 -6.06
CA VAL A 137 -2.24 12.60 -5.25
C VAL A 137 -0.79 12.85 -5.64
N GLY A 138 -0.21 12.05 -6.52
CA GLY A 138 1.15 12.19 -7.03
C GLY A 138 1.22 13.23 -8.15
N ILE A 139 1.64 14.47 -7.85
CA ILE A 139 1.67 15.55 -8.84
C ILE A 139 2.66 15.27 -9.97
N GLU A 140 3.77 14.63 -9.70
CA GLU A 140 4.78 14.31 -10.71
C GLU A 140 4.23 13.31 -11.73
N HIS A 141 3.55 12.25 -11.27
CA HIS A 141 2.84 11.32 -12.15
C HIS A 141 1.78 12.06 -12.99
N ALA A 142 0.95 12.88 -12.35
CA ALA A 142 -0.09 13.64 -13.04
C ALA A 142 0.47 14.55 -14.14
N GLN A 143 1.61 15.20 -13.89
CA GLN A 143 2.31 16.03 -14.87
C GLN A 143 2.92 15.19 -16.00
N ASN A 144 3.58 14.09 -15.69
CA ASN A 144 4.25 13.24 -16.66
C ASN A 144 3.24 12.61 -17.62
N VAL A 145 2.16 12.02 -17.09
CA VAL A 145 1.06 11.48 -17.90
C VAL A 145 0.35 12.60 -18.67
N GLY A 146 0.10 13.73 -18.01
CA GLY A 146 -0.49 14.89 -18.66
C GLY A 146 0.31 15.39 -19.85
N LYS A 147 1.64 15.46 -19.76
CA LYS A 147 2.53 15.83 -20.90
C LYS A 147 2.41 14.87 -22.08
N LEU A 148 2.16 13.59 -21.84
CA LEU A 148 1.96 12.61 -22.93
C LEU A 148 0.65 12.80 -23.67
N PHE A 149 -0.41 13.23 -23.00
CA PHE A 149 -1.76 13.35 -23.55
C PHE A 149 -2.19 14.79 -23.83
N ARG A 150 -1.67 15.77 -23.10
CA ARG A 150 -2.02 17.20 -23.14
C ARG A 150 -0.78 18.06 -22.94
N PRO A 151 0.19 18.06 -23.87
CA PRO A 151 1.49 18.70 -23.67
C PRO A 151 1.40 20.21 -23.32
N ASP A 152 0.40 20.92 -23.86
CA ASP A 152 0.20 22.35 -23.62
C ASP A 152 -0.47 22.65 -22.25
N ASN A 153 -1.15 21.69 -21.65
CA ASN A 153 -1.79 21.83 -20.35
C ASN A 153 -1.79 20.48 -19.59
N PRO A 154 -0.65 20.07 -19.03
CA PRO A 154 -0.48 18.77 -18.40
C PRO A 154 -1.41 18.53 -17.21
N LEU A 155 -1.63 19.55 -16.36
CA LEU A 155 -2.52 19.46 -15.20
C LEU A 155 -3.86 20.15 -15.49
N LEU A 156 -4.95 19.46 -15.19
CA LEU A 156 -6.27 20.07 -15.22
C LEU A 156 -6.41 21.14 -14.12
N PRO A 157 -7.23 22.20 -14.34
CA PRO A 157 -7.31 23.35 -13.42
C PRO A 157 -7.69 23.00 -11.98
N ASN A 158 -8.45 21.92 -11.79
CA ASN A 158 -8.93 21.48 -10.47
C ASN A 158 -7.90 20.65 -9.68
N TYR A 159 -6.81 20.15 -10.32
CA TYR A 159 -5.86 19.25 -9.68
C TYR A 159 -5.28 19.79 -8.36
N LYS A 160 -4.91 21.09 -8.37
CA LYS A 160 -4.28 21.76 -7.22
C LYS A 160 -5.29 22.21 -6.13
N TYR A 161 -6.58 22.01 -6.36
CA TYR A 161 -7.66 22.40 -5.45
C TYR A 161 -8.34 21.20 -4.77
N VAL A 162 -8.41 20.07 -5.43
CA VAL A 162 -9.08 18.87 -4.92
C VAL A 162 -8.19 17.63 -5.00
N PRO A 163 -8.14 16.80 -3.98
CA PRO A 163 -7.66 15.42 -4.09
C PRO A 163 -8.59 14.66 -5.04
N ILE A 164 -8.18 14.51 -6.30
CA ILE A 164 -8.98 13.82 -7.31
C ILE A 164 -8.94 12.32 -7.04
N GLY A 165 -10.08 11.64 -7.17
CA GLY A 165 -10.18 10.19 -7.06
C GLY A 165 -11.31 9.64 -7.93
N TYR A 166 -11.32 8.33 -8.14
CA TYR A 166 -12.40 7.61 -8.80
C TYR A 166 -12.78 6.36 -7.99
N HIS A 167 -13.99 5.86 -8.20
CA HIS A 167 -14.45 4.63 -7.56
C HIS A 167 -13.84 3.42 -8.25
N GLY A 168 -12.93 2.73 -7.56
CA GLY A 168 -12.30 1.51 -8.01
C GLY A 168 -13.19 0.29 -7.81
N ARG A 169 -12.71 -0.86 -8.30
CA ARG A 169 -13.44 -2.11 -8.19
C ARG A 169 -12.94 -2.94 -7.00
N ALA A 170 -13.66 -2.88 -5.87
CA ALA A 170 -13.29 -3.61 -4.64
C ALA A 170 -13.22 -5.13 -4.84
N SER A 171 -14.13 -5.71 -5.68
CA SER A 171 -14.23 -7.16 -5.86
C SER A 171 -13.03 -7.81 -6.55
N THR A 172 -12.13 -7.04 -7.14
CA THR A 172 -10.91 -7.52 -7.82
C THR A 172 -9.62 -7.12 -7.11
N VAL A 173 -9.70 -6.56 -5.91
CA VAL A 173 -8.53 -6.39 -5.03
C VAL A 173 -8.11 -7.76 -4.49
N ARG A 174 -6.82 -8.08 -4.58
CA ARG A 174 -6.24 -9.38 -4.21
C ARG A 174 -4.97 -9.20 -3.37
N PRO A 175 -4.64 -10.18 -2.52
CA PRO A 175 -3.39 -10.17 -1.79
C PRO A 175 -2.21 -10.40 -2.72
N SER A 176 -1.05 -9.91 -2.33
CA SER A 176 0.26 -10.20 -2.92
C SER A 176 0.44 -11.68 -3.22
N GLY A 177 1.06 -12.01 -4.36
CA GLY A 177 1.26 -13.38 -4.83
C GLY A 177 0.12 -13.89 -5.73
N THR A 178 -0.95 -13.11 -5.92
CA THR A 178 -1.98 -13.44 -6.92
C THR A 178 -1.47 -13.09 -8.31
N ASP A 179 -1.52 -14.07 -9.22
CA ASP A 179 -1.14 -13.87 -10.62
C ASP A 179 -2.13 -12.94 -11.35
N VAL A 180 -1.60 -12.17 -12.29
CA VAL A 180 -2.33 -11.18 -13.08
C VAL A 180 -2.59 -11.72 -14.48
N ARG A 181 -3.82 -12.09 -14.76
CA ARG A 181 -4.18 -12.47 -16.13
C ARG A 181 -4.30 -11.23 -17.01
N ARG A 182 -3.57 -11.20 -18.14
CA ARG A 182 -3.65 -10.12 -19.12
C ARG A 182 -5.10 -9.88 -19.53
N PRO A 183 -5.65 -8.66 -19.31
CA PRO A 183 -7.05 -8.39 -19.65
C PRO A 183 -7.25 -8.26 -21.15
N GLN A 184 -8.50 -8.47 -21.57
CA GLN A 184 -8.97 -8.21 -22.92
C GLN A 184 -9.94 -7.03 -22.93
N GLY A 185 -9.95 -6.26 -24.00
CA GLY A 185 -10.83 -5.12 -24.13
C GLY A 185 -10.81 -4.53 -25.54
N GLN A 186 -11.58 -3.46 -25.70
CA GLN A 186 -11.52 -2.66 -26.93
C GLN A 186 -10.34 -1.70 -26.87
N THR A 187 -9.65 -1.58 -27.98
CA THR A 187 -8.58 -0.61 -28.19
C THR A 187 -8.76 0.04 -29.56
N LEU A 188 -8.28 1.28 -29.70
CA LEU A 188 -8.21 1.95 -31.01
C LEU A 188 -6.74 2.11 -31.41
N PRO A 189 -6.20 1.21 -32.28
CA PRO A 189 -4.83 1.33 -32.73
C PRO A 189 -4.60 2.61 -33.56
N PRO A 190 -3.40 3.19 -33.52
CA PRO A 190 -3.08 4.40 -34.28
C PRO A 190 -3.38 4.22 -35.79
N GLY A 191 -4.10 5.18 -36.38
CA GLY A 191 -4.45 5.21 -37.81
C GLY A 191 -5.64 4.33 -38.18
N GLN A 192 -6.27 3.63 -37.26
CA GLN A 192 -7.53 2.91 -37.52
C GLN A 192 -8.74 3.80 -37.20
N ALA A 193 -9.82 3.64 -37.97
CA ALA A 193 -11.08 4.34 -37.77
C ALA A 193 -12.03 3.60 -36.81
N GLU A 194 -11.84 2.30 -36.63
CA GLU A 194 -12.70 1.43 -35.82
C GLU A 194 -11.87 0.73 -34.74
N PRO A 195 -12.43 0.52 -33.55
CA PRO A 195 -11.77 -0.22 -32.47
C PRO A 195 -11.68 -1.71 -32.82
N ILE A 196 -10.69 -2.36 -32.23
CA ILE A 196 -10.55 -3.82 -32.24
C ILE A 196 -10.73 -4.38 -30.85
N PHE A 197 -11.12 -5.64 -30.74
CA PHE A 197 -11.17 -6.35 -29.47
C PHE A 197 -10.04 -7.40 -29.39
N GLY A 198 -9.35 -7.44 -28.25
CA GLY A 198 -8.28 -8.40 -28.02
C GLY A 198 -7.54 -8.19 -26.71
N PRO A 199 -6.45 -8.96 -26.49
CA PRO A 199 -5.58 -8.79 -25.33
C PRO A 199 -4.94 -7.41 -25.27
N CYS A 200 -4.82 -6.86 -24.07
CA CYS A 200 -4.07 -5.63 -23.81
C CYS A 200 -2.61 -5.81 -24.26
N ALA A 201 -2.13 -4.92 -25.14
CA ALA A 201 -0.75 -4.87 -25.60
C ALA A 201 0.15 -3.96 -24.75
N ARG A 202 -0.42 -3.13 -23.86
CA ARG A 202 0.29 -2.16 -23.04
C ARG A 202 -0.08 -2.32 -21.58
N LEU A 203 0.20 -3.52 -21.03
CA LEU A 203 -0.01 -3.79 -19.60
C LEU A 203 1.08 -3.12 -18.77
N ASP A 204 0.67 -2.43 -17.70
CA ASP A 204 1.52 -1.63 -16.83
C ASP A 204 1.18 -1.87 -15.36
N TYR A 205 2.04 -1.42 -14.46
CA TYR A 205 1.82 -1.33 -13.03
C TYR A 205 1.70 0.14 -12.59
N GLU A 206 1.13 0.38 -11.43
CA GLU A 206 1.19 1.67 -10.74
C GLU A 206 1.62 1.46 -9.29
N LEU A 207 2.75 2.10 -8.94
CA LEU A 207 3.32 2.09 -7.59
C LEU A 207 2.54 3.02 -6.67
N GLU A 208 1.88 2.47 -5.66
CA GLU A 208 1.01 3.23 -4.77
C GLU A 208 1.16 2.83 -3.30
N LEU A 209 0.72 3.75 -2.44
CA LEU A 209 0.42 3.47 -1.04
C LEU A 209 -1.08 3.15 -0.91
N GLY A 210 -1.39 2.02 -0.29
CA GLY A 210 -2.74 1.67 0.12
C GLY A 210 -3.02 2.16 1.54
N ILE A 211 -4.20 2.75 1.77
CA ILE A 211 -4.64 3.26 3.06
C ILE A 211 -5.92 2.54 3.47
N TRP A 212 -5.87 1.82 4.59
CA TRP A 212 -7.05 1.18 5.17
C TRP A 212 -7.82 2.16 6.03
N ILE A 213 -9.11 2.29 5.78
CA ILE A 213 -9.99 3.07 6.64
C ILE A 213 -10.25 2.27 7.92
N GLY A 214 -10.03 2.93 9.04
CA GLY A 214 -10.30 2.43 10.36
C GLY A 214 -11.75 2.68 10.77
N LYS A 215 -11.97 3.52 11.78
CA LYS A 215 -13.31 3.90 12.20
C LYS A 215 -14.02 4.67 11.07
N GLY A 216 -15.25 4.22 10.73
CA GLY A 216 -16.09 4.93 9.75
C GLY A 216 -16.77 6.17 10.31
N ASN A 217 -17.58 6.82 9.48
CA ASN A 217 -18.49 7.93 9.85
C ASN A 217 -19.93 7.58 9.55
N ALA A 218 -20.88 8.28 10.16
CA ALA A 218 -22.28 8.13 9.81
C ALA A 218 -22.61 8.79 8.46
N LEU A 219 -23.59 8.25 7.74
CA LEU A 219 -24.05 8.83 6.47
C LEU A 219 -24.56 10.26 6.72
N GLY A 220 -24.07 11.20 5.92
CA GLY A 220 -24.38 12.62 6.02
C GLY A 220 -23.46 13.41 6.96
N GLU A 221 -22.56 12.76 7.69
CA GLU A 221 -21.64 13.40 8.63
C GLU A 221 -20.21 13.43 8.05
N PRO A 222 -19.66 14.59 7.65
CA PRO A 222 -18.30 14.69 7.14
C PRO A 222 -17.26 14.49 8.24
N ILE A 223 -16.11 13.95 7.88
CA ILE A 223 -14.93 13.86 8.75
C ILE A 223 -14.12 15.16 8.59
N ALA A 224 -13.99 15.91 9.69
CA ALA A 224 -13.12 17.09 9.69
C ALA A 224 -11.64 16.69 9.54
N ILE A 225 -10.84 17.49 8.81
CA ILE A 225 -9.42 17.19 8.58
C ILE A 225 -8.64 17.01 9.88
N GLY A 226 -8.98 17.75 10.92
CA GLY A 226 -8.34 17.63 12.24
C GLY A 226 -8.57 16.27 12.92
N ASP A 227 -9.59 15.53 12.53
CA ASP A 227 -9.96 14.22 13.06
C ASP A 227 -9.61 13.07 12.11
N ALA A 228 -9.22 13.38 10.87
CA ALA A 228 -8.99 12.39 9.82
C ALA A 228 -7.99 11.29 10.21
N ALA A 229 -6.98 11.61 11.03
CA ALA A 229 -5.99 10.64 11.51
C ALA A 229 -6.60 9.50 12.35
N GLU A 230 -7.71 9.74 13.06
CA GLU A 230 -8.41 8.74 13.86
C GLU A 230 -9.14 7.71 12.98
N HIS A 231 -9.44 8.07 11.73
CA HIS A 231 -10.11 7.24 10.74
C HIS A 231 -9.17 6.39 9.89
N ILE A 232 -7.85 6.48 10.10
CA ILE A 232 -6.85 5.69 9.38
C ILE A 232 -6.56 4.40 10.16
N GLY A 233 -6.84 3.24 9.56
CA GLY A 233 -6.57 1.91 10.13
C GLY A 233 -5.11 1.49 10.01
N GLY A 234 -4.46 1.89 8.91
CA GLY A 234 -3.07 1.58 8.62
C GLY A 234 -2.75 1.68 7.14
N PHE A 235 -1.58 1.21 6.75
CA PHE A 235 -1.02 1.38 5.42
C PHE A 235 -0.51 0.05 4.86
N CYS A 236 -0.57 -0.10 3.54
CA CYS A 236 0.02 -1.22 2.80
C CYS A 236 0.60 -0.73 1.48
N LEU A 237 1.30 -1.58 0.74
CA LEU A 237 1.62 -1.35 -0.66
C LEU A 237 0.42 -1.70 -1.53
N LEU A 238 0.23 -0.95 -2.61
CA LEU A 238 -0.81 -1.19 -3.59
C LEU A 238 -0.22 -1.08 -5.00
N ASN A 239 -0.57 -2.03 -5.86
CA ASN A 239 -0.31 -1.99 -7.28
C ASN A 239 -1.64 -1.94 -8.03
N ASP A 240 -1.93 -0.81 -8.68
CA ASP A 240 -3.09 -0.67 -9.55
C ASP A 240 -2.71 -1.03 -10.99
N TRP A 241 -2.93 -2.31 -11.34
CA TRP A 241 -2.60 -2.82 -12.67
C TRP A 241 -3.38 -2.09 -13.75
N SER A 242 -2.70 -1.70 -14.84
CA SER A 242 -3.24 -0.76 -15.80
C SER A 242 -3.09 -1.28 -17.23
N ALA A 243 -4.21 -1.43 -17.94
CA ALA A 243 -4.23 -1.75 -19.37
C ALA A 243 -4.27 -0.44 -20.17
N ARG A 244 -3.10 0.12 -20.52
CA ARG A 244 -2.96 1.50 -21.03
C ARG A 244 -3.60 1.74 -22.39
N ASP A 245 -3.62 0.75 -23.25
CA ASP A 245 -4.27 0.83 -24.57
C ASP A 245 -5.80 0.80 -24.46
N ILE A 246 -6.35 -0.03 -23.56
CA ILE A 246 -7.77 -0.02 -23.21
C ILE A 246 -8.13 1.32 -22.55
N GLN A 247 -7.30 1.79 -21.58
CA GLN A 247 -7.50 3.06 -20.89
C GLN A 247 -7.58 4.23 -21.87
N ALA A 248 -6.67 4.31 -22.85
CA ALA A 248 -6.64 5.39 -23.83
C ALA A 248 -7.92 5.48 -24.66
N TRP A 249 -8.61 4.37 -24.88
CA TRP A 249 -9.86 4.31 -25.62
C TRP A 249 -11.08 4.66 -24.77
N GLU A 250 -11.13 4.19 -23.52
CA GLU A 250 -12.36 4.24 -22.71
C GLU A 250 -12.43 5.39 -21.69
N TYR A 251 -11.29 6.03 -21.32
CA TYR A 251 -11.24 6.88 -20.13
C TYR A 251 -12.13 8.14 -20.19
N GLN A 252 -12.51 8.57 -21.37
CA GLN A 252 -13.46 9.67 -21.56
C GLN A 252 -14.83 9.11 -21.94
N PRO A 253 -15.94 9.64 -21.38
CA PRO A 253 -16.03 10.83 -20.51
C PRO A 253 -15.98 10.58 -19.00
N LEU A 254 -16.03 9.32 -18.50
CA LEU A 254 -16.28 9.03 -17.08
C LEU A 254 -15.04 8.54 -16.29
N GLY A 255 -13.89 8.47 -16.91
CA GLY A 255 -12.68 7.92 -16.28
C GLY A 255 -12.42 6.44 -16.65
N PRO A 256 -11.37 5.82 -16.07
CA PRO A 256 -11.00 4.45 -16.37
C PRO A 256 -12.05 3.45 -15.86
N PHE A 257 -12.22 2.34 -16.58
CA PHE A 257 -13.18 1.28 -16.22
C PHE A 257 -12.56 -0.11 -16.38
N LEU A 258 -12.67 -0.74 -17.58
CA LEU A 258 -12.11 -2.08 -17.81
C LEU A 258 -10.57 -2.10 -17.74
N SER A 259 -9.93 -0.99 -18.02
CA SER A 259 -8.48 -0.83 -17.94
C SER A 259 -7.90 -0.93 -16.52
N LYS A 260 -8.76 -0.85 -15.50
CA LYS A 260 -8.40 -0.87 -14.08
C LYS A 260 -9.13 -1.95 -13.28
N SER A 261 -10.35 -2.30 -13.67
CA SER A 261 -11.23 -3.16 -12.87
C SER A 261 -10.85 -4.65 -12.87
N PHE A 262 -9.81 -5.06 -13.63
CA PHE A 262 -9.44 -6.47 -13.75
C PHE A 262 -8.63 -7.00 -12.57
N LEU A 263 -7.76 -6.20 -11.95
CA LEU A 263 -7.00 -6.56 -10.74
C LEU A 263 -6.37 -5.33 -10.08
N THR A 264 -6.36 -5.32 -8.75
CA THR A 264 -5.51 -4.48 -7.90
C THR A 264 -4.85 -5.39 -6.87
N SER A 265 -3.52 -5.30 -6.69
CA SER A 265 -2.79 -6.10 -5.71
C SER A 265 -2.41 -5.27 -4.49
N VAL A 266 -2.52 -5.86 -3.28
CA VAL A 266 -2.09 -5.21 -2.03
C VAL A 266 -1.13 -6.10 -1.26
N SER A 267 -0.14 -5.50 -0.57
CA SER A 267 0.68 -6.24 0.39
C SER A 267 -0.18 -6.70 1.57
N PRO A 268 0.09 -7.89 2.14
CA PRO A 268 -0.83 -8.51 3.10
C PRO A 268 -0.67 -7.95 4.53
N TRP A 269 0.33 -7.13 4.76
CA TRP A 269 0.66 -6.55 6.05
C TRP A 269 0.13 -5.12 6.18
N VAL A 270 -0.55 -4.84 7.27
CA VAL A 270 -1.02 -3.50 7.65
C VAL A 270 -0.05 -2.88 8.61
N VAL A 271 0.74 -1.92 8.15
CA VAL A 271 1.63 -1.11 8.98
C VAL A 271 0.81 0.00 9.63
N THR A 272 0.76 0.04 10.95
CA THR A 272 -0.07 1.01 11.68
C THR A 272 0.53 2.41 11.67
N ALA A 273 -0.32 3.44 11.83
CA ALA A 273 0.15 4.83 11.92
C ALA A 273 1.10 5.04 13.12
N GLU A 274 0.92 4.25 14.19
CA GLU A 274 1.76 4.27 15.39
C GLU A 274 3.18 3.75 15.09
N ALA A 275 3.34 2.77 14.19
CA ALA A 275 4.65 2.29 13.74
C ALA A 275 5.36 3.31 12.87
N LEU A 276 4.61 4.13 12.12
CA LEU A 276 5.11 5.16 11.23
C LEU A 276 5.39 6.50 11.93
N GLU A 277 5.03 6.66 13.20
CA GLU A 277 5.19 7.92 13.93
C GLU A 277 6.62 8.52 13.87
N PRO A 278 7.72 7.73 13.98
CA PRO A 278 9.08 8.24 13.84
C PRO A 278 9.41 8.80 12.45
N PHE A 279 8.64 8.45 11.43
CA PHE A 279 8.85 8.77 10.02
C PHE A 279 7.91 9.85 9.49
N ARG A 280 7.15 10.50 10.38
CA ARG A 280 6.32 11.65 10.01
C ARG A 280 7.17 12.82 9.55
N ARG A 281 6.64 13.55 8.57
CA ARG A 281 7.23 14.74 7.99
C ARG A 281 6.18 15.85 7.83
N PRO A 282 6.60 17.12 7.78
CA PRO A 282 5.73 18.18 7.28
C PRO A 282 5.27 17.87 5.85
N GLN A 283 4.05 18.26 5.51
CA GLN A 283 3.62 18.27 4.12
C GLN A 283 4.61 19.12 3.30
N PRO A 284 5.04 18.67 2.10
CA PRO A 284 5.89 19.50 1.24
C PRO A 284 5.26 20.88 1.00
N ALA A 285 6.08 21.90 1.07
CA ALA A 285 5.63 23.26 0.75
C ALA A 285 5.16 23.29 -0.71
N ARG A 286 4.00 23.90 -0.94
CA ARG A 286 3.53 24.11 -2.30
C ARG A 286 4.44 25.07 -3.05
N PRO A 287 4.74 24.81 -4.34
CA PRO A 287 5.51 25.74 -5.15
C PRO A 287 4.93 27.16 -5.13
N GLU A 288 5.80 28.16 -5.32
CA GLU A 288 5.37 29.55 -5.46
C GLU A 288 4.35 29.68 -6.60
N GLY A 289 3.24 30.36 -6.34
CA GLY A 289 2.12 30.51 -7.29
C GLY A 289 1.06 29.41 -7.21
N ASP A 290 1.29 28.32 -6.48
CA ASP A 290 0.27 27.31 -6.24
C ASP A 290 -0.79 27.81 -5.23
N PRO A 291 -2.07 27.48 -5.43
CA PRO A 291 -3.13 27.87 -4.52
C PRO A 291 -2.96 27.18 -3.16
N GLN A 292 -3.30 27.86 -2.07
CA GLN A 292 -3.45 27.22 -0.77
C GLN A 292 -4.67 26.29 -0.78
N PRO A 293 -4.65 25.18 0.00
CA PRO A 293 -5.84 24.35 0.19
C PRO A 293 -7.01 25.18 0.72
N LEU A 294 -8.22 24.84 0.30
CA LEU A 294 -9.42 25.45 0.88
C LEU A 294 -9.54 25.08 2.38
N PRO A 295 -10.24 25.87 3.19
CA PRO A 295 -10.26 25.73 4.66
C PRO A 295 -10.59 24.32 5.17
N TYR A 296 -11.43 23.55 4.49
CA TYR A 296 -11.78 22.18 4.90
C TYR A 296 -10.64 21.17 4.66
N LEU A 297 -9.62 21.53 3.87
CA LEU A 297 -8.41 20.74 3.60
C LEU A 297 -7.15 21.33 4.27
N LEU A 298 -7.31 22.28 5.19
CA LEU A 298 -6.21 22.96 5.82
C LEU A 298 -6.25 22.79 7.34
N ASP A 299 -5.30 22.05 7.89
CA ASP A 299 -5.07 21.89 9.33
C ASP A 299 -3.59 22.06 9.66
N LYS A 300 -3.26 22.80 10.73
CA LYS A 300 -1.87 23.09 11.10
C LYS A 300 -1.09 21.86 11.56
N ARG A 301 -1.75 20.89 12.19
CA ARG A 301 -1.11 19.64 12.65
C ARG A 301 -0.82 18.74 11.46
N ASP A 302 -1.75 18.65 10.52
CA ASP A 302 -1.56 17.91 9.26
C ASP A 302 -0.43 18.53 8.44
N GLN A 303 -0.39 19.86 8.30
CA GLN A 303 0.71 20.55 7.63
C GLN A 303 2.07 20.28 8.27
N ALA A 304 2.13 20.18 9.60
CA ALA A 304 3.37 19.99 10.35
C ALA A 304 3.84 18.52 10.40
N GLY A 305 2.95 17.53 10.23
CA GLY A 305 3.29 16.13 10.43
C GLY A 305 2.36 15.12 9.70
N GLY A 306 1.58 15.57 8.73
CA GLY A 306 0.64 14.70 7.99
C GLY A 306 1.27 13.86 6.88
N ALA A 307 2.48 14.19 6.44
CA ALA A 307 3.22 13.40 5.46
C ALA A 307 4.11 12.36 6.14
N PHE A 308 4.54 11.36 5.37
CA PHE A 308 5.45 10.31 5.79
C PHE A 308 6.67 10.22 4.87
N ASP A 309 7.79 9.74 5.39
CA ASP A 309 9.00 9.44 4.64
C ASP A 309 9.09 7.93 4.44
N ILE A 310 8.47 7.44 3.37
CA ILE A 310 8.46 6.03 3.00
C ILE A 310 9.13 5.92 1.62
N GLU A 311 10.27 5.27 1.58
CA GLU A 311 10.93 4.90 0.33
C GLU A 311 10.16 3.77 -0.35
N LEU A 312 9.93 3.91 -1.65
CA LEU A 312 9.15 2.99 -2.47
C LEU A 312 10.01 2.45 -3.61
N GLU A 313 10.13 1.14 -3.72
CA GLU A 313 10.94 0.47 -4.73
C GLU A 313 10.05 -0.40 -5.63
N VAL A 314 10.36 -0.41 -6.93
CA VAL A 314 9.76 -1.34 -7.90
C VAL A 314 10.85 -2.15 -8.57
N LEU A 315 10.66 -3.46 -8.57
CA LEU A 315 11.51 -4.42 -9.22
C LEU A 315 10.73 -5.20 -10.27
N LEU A 316 11.39 -5.50 -11.39
CA LEU A 316 10.89 -6.37 -12.46
C LEU A 316 11.74 -7.64 -12.51
N LEU A 317 11.07 -8.79 -12.48
CA LEU A 317 11.69 -10.10 -12.65
C LEU A 317 11.05 -10.83 -13.82
N THR A 318 11.79 -10.99 -14.93
CA THR A 318 11.30 -11.72 -16.10
C THR A 318 11.44 -13.24 -15.94
N GLU A 319 10.77 -13.99 -16.80
CA GLU A 319 10.94 -15.45 -16.82
C GLU A 319 12.39 -15.84 -17.16
N SER A 320 12.98 -15.18 -18.14
CA SER A 320 14.39 -15.37 -18.50
C SER A 320 15.35 -15.05 -17.34
N MET A 321 15.10 -14.00 -16.57
CA MET A 321 15.90 -13.68 -15.39
C MET A 321 15.81 -14.77 -14.32
N ARG A 322 14.60 -15.33 -14.08
CA ARG A 322 14.43 -16.47 -13.16
C ARG A 322 15.20 -17.70 -13.60
N GLU A 323 15.12 -18.05 -14.88
CA GLU A 323 15.85 -19.20 -15.46
C GLU A 323 17.36 -19.03 -15.37
N GLN A 324 17.87 -17.80 -15.53
CA GLN A 324 19.28 -17.46 -15.42
C GLN A 324 19.75 -17.24 -13.97
N GLY A 325 18.86 -17.24 -12.97
CA GLY A 325 19.20 -16.96 -11.58
C GLY A 325 19.65 -15.50 -11.35
N LEU A 326 19.24 -14.57 -12.20
CA LEU A 326 19.56 -13.14 -12.07
C LEU A 326 18.68 -12.48 -11.00
N ALA A 327 19.25 -11.47 -10.36
CA ALA A 327 18.47 -10.63 -9.43
C ALA A 327 17.41 -9.80 -10.20
N PRO A 328 16.27 -9.47 -9.58
CA PRO A 328 15.29 -8.59 -10.17
C PRO A 328 15.88 -7.23 -10.56
N HIS A 329 15.49 -6.69 -11.71
CA HIS A 329 15.92 -5.40 -12.22
C HIS A 329 15.13 -4.27 -11.53
N ARG A 330 15.82 -3.30 -10.92
CA ARG A 330 15.16 -2.17 -10.28
C ARG A 330 14.71 -1.14 -11.32
N LEU A 331 13.40 -0.94 -11.41
CA LEU A 331 12.76 0.05 -12.27
C LEU A 331 12.69 1.42 -11.61
N THR A 332 12.40 1.46 -10.30
CA THR A 332 12.02 2.68 -9.59
C THR A 332 12.54 2.69 -8.16
N LEU A 333 12.95 3.88 -7.71
CA LEU A 333 13.15 4.19 -6.31
C LEU A 333 12.54 5.58 -6.03
N SER A 334 11.30 5.60 -5.56
CA SER A 334 10.51 6.81 -5.29
C SER A 334 10.30 7.01 -3.78
N ASN A 335 9.44 7.95 -3.41
CA ASN A 335 9.15 8.23 -1.99
C ASN A 335 7.77 8.89 -1.84
N THR A 336 7.04 8.56 -0.76
CA THR A 336 5.73 9.18 -0.45
C THR A 336 5.81 10.67 -0.13
N ARG A 337 7.00 11.22 0.17
CA ARG A 337 7.19 12.68 0.34
C ARG A 337 6.84 13.49 -0.90
N HIS A 338 6.66 12.85 -2.06
CA HIS A 338 6.24 13.50 -3.31
C HIS A 338 4.71 13.61 -3.44
N MET A 339 3.95 13.14 -2.46
CA MET A 339 2.49 13.32 -2.44
C MET A 339 2.14 14.80 -2.29
N TYR A 340 1.32 15.31 -3.23
CA TYR A 340 0.84 16.71 -3.20
C TYR A 340 -0.26 16.91 -2.13
N TRP A 341 -1.07 15.88 -1.90
CA TRP A 341 -2.11 15.83 -0.88
C TRP A 341 -1.75 14.81 0.20
N THR A 342 -2.01 15.15 1.47
CA THR A 342 -1.82 14.21 2.58
C THR A 342 -2.96 13.21 2.67
N VAL A 343 -2.75 12.12 3.41
CA VAL A 343 -3.80 11.12 3.65
C VAL A 343 -4.98 11.72 4.43
N ALA A 344 -4.72 12.63 5.36
CA ALA A 344 -5.78 13.34 6.08
C ALA A 344 -6.64 14.19 5.14
N GLN A 345 -6.02 14.84 4.14
CA GLN A 345 -6.74 15.59 3.11
C GLN A 345 -7.57 14.67 2.21
N MET A 346 -7.10 13.45 1.89
CA MET A 346 -7.88 12.45 1.15
C MET A 346 -9.14 12.04 1.92
N VAL A 347 -9.01 11.70 3.21
CA VAL A 347 -10.14 11.29 4.07
C VAL A 347 -11.15 12.44 4.22
N ALA A 348 -10.68 13.65 4.51
CA ALA A 348 -11.54 14.82 4.66
C ALA A 348 -12.29 15.12 3.35
N HIS A 349 -11.61 15.07 2.20
CA HIS A 349 -12.25 15.33 0.90
C HIS A 349 -13.27 14.26 0.54
N HIS A 350 -12.97 12.98 0.76
CA HIS A 350 -13.86 11.88 0.43
C HIS A 350 -15.19 11.93 1.18
N SER A 351 -15.17 12.42 2.43
CA SER A 351 -16.34 12.45 3.30
C SER A 351 -17.05 13.82 3.35
N VAL A 352 -16.48 14.90 2.78
CA VAL A 352 -16.98 16.27 2.95
C VAL A 352 -18.42 16.47 2.48
N ASN A 353 -18.90 15.68 1.54
CA ASN A 353 -20.27 15.70 1.04
C ASN A 353 -21.24 14.81 1.85
N GLY A 354 -20.76 14.20 2.97
CA GLY A 354 -21.52 13.27 3.79
C GLY A 354 -21.42 11.81 3.33
N CYS A 355 -20.49 11.48 2.42
CA CYS A 355 -20.22 10.09 2.04
C CYS A 355 -19.81 9.28 3.27
N GLN A 356 -20.44 8.12 3.46
CA GLN A 356 -20.08 7.20 4.53
C GLN A 356 -18.84 6.39 4.15
N LEU A 357 -17.83 6.43 4.99
CA LEU A 357 -16.71 5.50 5.00
C LEU A 357 -16.96 4.39 6.02
N GLN A 358 -16.46 3.20 5.73
CA GLN A 358 -16.64 2.04 6.60
C GLN A 358 -15.26 1.43 6.95
N ALA A 359 -15.19 0.78 8.12
CA ALA A 359 -14.00 0.04 8.53
C ALA A 359 -13.65 -1.03 7.48
N GLY A 360 -12.42 -0.95 6.95
CA GLY A 360 -11.94 -1.84 5.89
C GLY A 360 -12.14 -1.32 4.47
N ASP A 361 -12.71 -0.12 4.26
CA ASP A 361 -12.58 0.55 2.97
C ASP A 361 -11.11 0.80 2.65
N LEU A 362 -10.77 0.74 1.38
CA LEU A 362 -9.41 0.90 0.90
C LEU A 362 -9.30 2.16 0.03
N PHE A 363 -8.29 2.99 0.31
CA PHE A 363 -7.87 4.06 -0.60
C PHE A 363 -6.54 3.69 -1.26
N GLY A 364 -6.44 3.85 -2.57
CA GLY A 364 -5.19 3.98 -3.29
C GLY A 364 -4.75 5.44 -3.29
N SER A 365 -3.46 5.69 -3.17
CA SER A 365 -2.91 7.05 -3.26
C SER A 365 -2.94 7.62 -4.67
N GLY A 366 -3.08 6.77 -5.67
CA GLY A 366 -2.62 7.04 -7.02
C GLY A 366 -1.11 6.88 -7.13
N THR A 367 -0.63 6.77 -8.35
CA THR A 367 0.78 6.50 -8.64
C THR A 367 1.73 7.52 -8.00
N LEU A 368 2.74 7.04 -7.30
CA LEU A 368 3.71 7.85 -6.57
C LEU A 368 5.05 7.92 -7.32
N SER A 369 5.18 8.91 -8.17
CA SER A 369 6.41 9.25 -8.89
C SER A 369 7.14 10.40 -8.20
N GLY A 370 8.46 10.42 -8.30
CA GLY A 370 9.28 11.57 -7.94
C GLY A 370 9.66 12.39 -9.18
N PRO A 371 10.37 13.54 -8.98
CA PRO A 371 10.69 14.48 -10.05
C PRO A 371 11.82 14.01 -10.98
N GLU A 372 12.62 13.01 -10.59
CA GLU A 372 13.83 12.62 -11.28
C GLU A 372 13.68 11.28 -12.02
N ASN A 373 14.53 11.07 -13.03
CA ASN A 373 14.64 9.77 -13.69
C ASN A 373 14.98 8.68 -12.67
N GLY A 374 14.34 7.50 -12.82
CA GLY A 374 14.46 6.40 -11.86
C GLY A 374 13.51 6.51 -10.66
N GLN A 375 12.66 7.56 -10.60
CA GLN A 375 11.65 7.74 -9.55
C GLN A 375 10.22 7.63 -10.08
N PHE A 376 10.02 7.17 -11.34
CA PHE A 376 8.70 7.10 -11.96
C PHE A 376 7.95 5.83 -11.56
N GLY A 377 6.72 5.96 -11.14
CA GLY A 377 5.90 4.90 -10.57
C GLY A 377 5.19 4.00 -11.59
N SER A 378 5.47 4.12 -12.89
CA SER A 378 4.86 3.32 -13.95
C SER A 378 5.77 3.17 -15.17
N LEU A 379 5.60 2.09 -15.97
CA LEU A 379 6.30 1.96 -17.26
C LEU A 379 5.84 2.99 -18.28
N LEU A 380 4.58 3.44 -18.20
CA LEU A 380 4.07 4.52 -19.04
C LEU A 380 4.96 5.76 -18.96
N GLU A 381 5.40 6.14 -17.77
CA GLU A 381 6.30 7.27 -17.56
C GLU A 381 7.74 6.91 -17.93
N ILE A 382 8.27 5.79 -17.44
CA ILE A 382 9.66 5.35 -17.66
C ILE A 382 9.97 5.26 -19.15
N THR A 383 9.03 4.71 -19.94
CA THR A 383 9.21 4.47 -21.37
C THR A 383 8.63 5.59 -22.26
N GLU A 384 8.13 6.69 -21.67
CA GLU A 384 7.45 7.77 -22.39
C GLU A 384 6.36 7.24 -23.34
N GLY A 385 5.48 6.37 -22.79
CA GLY A 385 4.41 5.73 -23.56
C GLY A 385 4.90 4.68 -24.55
N GLY A 386 6.04 4.06 -24.30
CA GLY A 386 6.67 3.03 -25.13
C GLY A 386 7.59 3.59 -26.24
N LYS A 387 7.86 4.90 -26.23
CA LYS A 387 8.79 5.55 -27.22
C LYS A 387 10.25 5.29 -26.86
N LYS A 388 10.55 5.16 -25.57
CA LYS A 388 11.90 4.91 -25.04
C LYS A 388 11.93 3.55 -24.32
N PRO A 389 12.19 2.46 -25.02
CA PRO A 389 12.32 1.14 -24.38
C PRO A 389 13.45 1.12 -23.35
N ILE A 390 13.30 0.29 -22.32
CA ILE A 390 14.37 0.02 -21.33
C ILE A 390 15.04 -1.31 -21.65
N GLU A 391 16.33 -1.39 -21.39
CA GLU A 391 17.12 -2.61 -21.45
C GLU A 391 17.30 -3.17 -20.03
N LEU A 392 16.95 -4.43 -19.84
CA LEU A 392 17.04 -5.13 -18.56
C LEU A 392 18.43 -5.78 -18.39
N ALA A 393 18.76 -6.19 -17.17
CA ALA A 393 20.02 -6.87 -16.88
C ALA A 393 20.22 -8.19 -17.65
N SER A 394 19.14 -8.82 -18.11
CA SER A 394 19.13 -9.99 -18.98
C SER A 394 19.40 -9.70 -20.46
N GLY A 395 19.46 -8.42 -20.85
CA GLY A 395 19.50 -7.99 -22.24
C GLY A 395 18.12 -7.92 -22.93
N GLU A 396 17.06 -8.27 -22.22
CA GLU A 396 15.68 -8.13 -22.73
C GLU A 396 15.28 -6.67 -22.80
N ILE A 397 14.42 -6.33 -23.76
CA ILE A 397 13.90 -4.97 -23.94
C ILE A 397 12.44 -4.93 -23.49
N ARG A 398 12.07 -3.92 -22.70
CA ARG A 398 10.67 -3.70 -22.29
C ARG A 398 10.19 -2.29 -22.63
N LYS A 399 8.95 -2.23 -23.08
CA LYS A 399 8.15 -1.01 -23.19
C LYS A 399 7.00 -1.01 -22.18
N PHE A 400 6.36 -2.15 -22.08
CA PHE A 400 5.29 -2.52 -21.15
C PHE A 400 5.54 -3.96 -20.70
N LEU A 401 4.71 -4.44 -19.77
CA LEU A 401 4.85 -5.79 -19.23
C LEU A 401 4.49 -6.86 -20.26
N GLU A 402 5.29 -7.89 -20.32
CA GLU A 402 5.08 -9.10 -21.12
C GLU A 402 4.60 -10.26 -20.26
N ASP A 403 4.07 -11.31 -20.89
CA ASP A 403 3.65 -12.52 -20.18
C ASP A 403 4.87 -13.19 -19.55
N GLY A 404 4.75 -13.65 -18.31
CA GLY A 404 5.85 -14.16 -17.51
C GLY A 404 6.60 -13.11 -16.67
N ASP A 405 6.43 -11.82 -16.94
CA ASP A 405 6.99 -10.74 -16.11
C ASP A 405 6.32 -10.71 -14.73
N GLU A 406 7.11 -10.43 -13.70
CA GLU A 406 6.64 -10.26 -12.33
C GLU A 406 7.07 -8.91 -11.80
N ILE A 407 6.12 -8.15 -11.28
CA ILE A 407 6.36 -6.89 -10.55
C ILE A 407 6.42 -7.17 -9.06
N ILE A 408 7.41 -6.57 -8.40
CA ILE A 408 7.62 -6.65 -6.95
C ILE A 408 7.73 -5.23 -6.43
N LEU A 409 6.77 -4.80 -5.61
CA LEU A 409 6.83 -3.54 -4.89
C LEU A 409 7.37 -3.80 -3.49
N ARG A 410 8.22 -2.89 -3.01
CA ARG A 410 8.74 -2.84 -1.64
C ARG A 410 8.63 -1.43 -1.09
N ALA A 411 8.48 -1.32 0.22
CA ALA A 411 8.56 -0.03 0.90
C ALA A 411 9.31 -0.15 2.20
N ARG A 412 10.08 0.90 2.52
CA ARG A 412 10.87 0.99 3.75
C ARG A 412 10.88 2.40 4.30
N CYS A 413 10.92 2.47 5.62
CA CYS A 413 11.18 3.69 6.35
C CYS A 413 12.52 3.55 7.07
N GLY A 414 13.40 4.52 6.88
CA GLY A 414 14.69 4.58 7.55
C GLY A 414 14.99 5.99 8.01
N ARG A 415 15.45 6.13 9.25
CA ARG A 415 15.87 7.41 9.83
C ARG A 415 16.97 7.18 10.84
N GLU A 416 17.93 8.09 10.93
CA GLU A 416 18.93 8.09 11.98
C GLU A 416 18.27 8.11 13.37
N GLY A 417 18.67 7.20 14.24
CA GLY A 417 18.13 7.06 15.60
C GLY A 417 16.80 6.28 15.70
N ALA A 418 16.25 5.75 14.60
CA ALA A 418 15.10 4.86 14.59
C ALA A 418 15.44 3.52 13.91
N ALA A 419 14.79 2.43 14.33
CA ALA A 419 14.89 1.17 13.61
C ALA A 419 14.21 1.32 12.23
N SER A 420 14.82 0.76 11.20
CA SER A 420 14.16 0.66 9.88
C SER A 420 12.97 -0.29 9.99
N ILE A 421 11.87 0.05 9.30
CA ILE A 421 10.68 -0.80 9.18
C ILE A 421 10.28 -0.90 7.72
N GLY A 422 9.63 -2.00 7.34
CA GLY A 422 9.15 -2.23 5.97
C GLY A 422 7.71 -2.69 5.91
N PHE A 423 7.23 -2.90 4.68
CA PHE A 423 5.84 -3.26 4.40
C PHE A 423 5.70 -4.70 3.87
N GLY A 424 6.81 -5.45 3.81
CA GLY A 424 6.88 -6.69 3.06
C GLY A 424 6.82 -6.42 1.55
N GLU A 425 6.36 -7.41 0.79
CA GLU A 425 6.28 -7.30 -0.67
C GLU A 425 4.84 -7.30 -1.17
N CYS A 426 4.57 -6.49 -2.21
CA CYS A 426 3.40 -6.63 -3.06
C CYS A 426 3.86 -7.10 -4.44
N ARG A 427 3.50 -8.32 -4.83
CA ARG A 427 4.00 -8.95 -6.05
C ARG A 427 2.90 -9.65 -6.83
N GLY A 428 3.08 -9.70 -8.16
CA GLY A 428 2.19 -10.40 -9.07
C GLY A 428 2.87 -10.69 -10.39
N LYS A 429 2.64 -11.92 -10.92
CA LYS A 429 3.18 -12.36 -12.20
C LYS A 429 2.11 -12.29 -13.28
N VAL A 430 2.49 -11.76 -14.44
CA VAL A 430 1.60 -11.66 -15.62
C VAL A 430 1.43 -13.03 -16.27
N LEU A 431 0.19 -13.45 -16.44
CA LEU A 431 -0.20 -14.63 -17.20
C LEU A 431 -0.76 -14.22 -18.57
N PRO A 432 -0.64 -15.06 -19.60
CA PRO A 432 -1.27 -14.84 -20.91
C PRO A 432 -2.79 -14.58 -20.79
N ALA A 433 -3.35 -13.84 -21.73
CA ALA A 433 -4.82 -13.73 -21.89
C ALA A 433 -5.46 -15.09 -22.15
N HIS A 434 -6.77 -15.20 -21.93
CA HIS A 434 -7.57 -16.38 -22.26
C HIS A 434 -7.70 -16.55 -23.77
#